data_37b9d54e94845c3ba08f46834da43730
#
_entry.id   37b9d54e94845c3ba08f46834da43730
#
_cell.length_a   1.000
_cell.length_b   1.000
_cell.length_c   1.000
_cell.angle_alpha   90.00
_cell.angle_beta   90.00
_cell.angle_gamma   90.00
#
_symmetry.space_group_name_H-M   'P 1'
#
loop_
_entity.id
_entity.type
_entity.pdbx_description
1 polymer ?
#
loop_
_entity_poly.entity_id
_entity_poly.type
_entity_poly.pdbx_seq_one_letter_code
_entity_poly.pdbx_strand_id
1 'polypeptide(L)'
;MSTYKLIYFNIPGLAEPIRFLLHQSGIKFEDKRIDIEEWPKIKSFLEMPLGQVPILEIDGKVYYQSKAISRLIAKRNNFYGSNDEEAFLVDATVETIDDLRQPITQHYWEKDHAFKAKLKINVDTKVPLLLNKLEEQVKKNKGYFVNESKKSETSRTIFNLLTWADLFYAAIEESLTDMLGYDLNKDHPELKKLSEKIKSLPNIKTYLKNRPKSMV
;
A
#
# COMPACT_ATOMS: atom_id res chain seq x y z
N MET A 1 15.51 20.05 -9.19
CA MET A 1 14.44 19.13 -8.72
C MET A 1 15.10 17.81 -8.38
N SER A 2 14.69 17.17 -7.28
CA SER A 2 15.23 15.84 -6.93
C SER A 2 14.80 14.79 -7.93
N THR A 3 15.71 13.86 -8.23
CA THR A 3 15.45 12.71 -9.09
C THR A 3 15.00 11.53 -8.27
N TYR A 4 13.94 10.85 -8.70
CA TYR A 4 13.38 9.68 -8.02
C TYR A 4 13.36 8.50 -8.99
N LYS A 5 13.78 7.31 -8.52
CA LYS A 5 13.73 6.07 -9.28
C LYS A 5 13.32 4.93 -8.38
N LEU A 6 12.16 4.35 -8.67
CA LEU A 6 11.64 3.17 -7.99
C LEU A 6 12.03 1.93 -8.78
N ILE A 7 12.60 0.94 -8.11
CA ILE A 7 13.00 -0.33 -8.73
C ILE A 7 12.24 -1.46 -8.05
N TYR A 8 11.43 -2.19 -8.82
CA TYR A 8 10.66 -3.33 -8.36
C TYR A 8 10.30 -4.27 -9.51
N PHE A 9 9.74 -5.41 -9.19
CA PHE A 9 9.19 -6.32 -10.20
C PHE A 9 8.02 -5.69 -10.97
N ASN A 10 7.76 -6.23 -12.17
CA ASN A 10 6.63 -5.80 -13.02
C ASN A 10 5.30 -6.35 -12.50
N ILE A 11 5.04 -6.15 -11.23
CA ILE A 11 3.80 -6.46 -10.50
C ILE A 11 3.46 -5.30 -9.55
N PRO A 12 2.22 -5.18 -9.05
CA PRO A 12 1.86 -4.21 -8.04
C PRO A 12 2.64 -4.43 -6.74
N GLY A 13 2.37 -5.51 -6.03
CA GLY A 13 3.07 -6.00 -4.85
C GLY A 13 3.43 -4.92 -3.82
N LEU A 14 4.62 -5.06 -3.21
CA LEU A 14 5.09 -4.14 -2.16
C LEU A 14 5.46 -2.74 -2.67
N ALA A 15 5.59 -2.54 -4.00
CA ALA A 15 5.87 -1.22 -4.56
C ALA A 15 4.61 -0.41 -4.88
N GLU A 16 3.44 -1.02 -4.94
CA GLU A 16 2.22 -0.30 -5.33
C GLU A 16 1.85 0.83 -4.34
N PRO A 17 1.96 0.65 -3.02
CA PRO A 17 1.78 1.76 -2.08
C PRO A 17 2.76 2.91 -2.31
N ILE A 18 4.01 2.60 -2.71
CA ILE A 18 5.02 3.62 -3.03
C ILE A 18 4.62 4.38 -4.30
N ARG A 19 4.14 3.66 -5.34
CA ARG A 19 3.64 4.27 -6.58
C ARG A 19 2.46 5.19 -6.30
N PHE A 20 1.48 4.74 -5.50
CA PHE A 20 0.34 5.57 -5.10
C PHE A 20 0.78 6.84 -4.39
N LEU A 21 1.72 6.75 -3.44
CA LEU A 21 2.26 7.91 -2.74
C LEU A 21 2.99 8.88 -3.67
N LEU A 22 3.87 8.39 -4.53
CA LEU A 22 4.61 9.22 -5.48
C LEU A 22 3.67 9.94 -6.45
N HIS A 23 2.70 9.21 -7.02
CA HIS A 23 1.70 9.81 -7.92
C HIS A 23 0.82 10.82 -7.21
N GLN A 24 0.29 10.49 -6.02
CA GLN A 24 -0.56 11.38 -5.24
C GLN A 24 0.19 12.65 -4.81
N SER A 25 1.48 12.54 -4.53
CA SER A 25 2.36 13.68 -4.22
C SER A 25 2.74 14.52 -5.45
N GLY A 26 2.36 14.12 -6.66
CA GLY A 26 2.78 14.78 -7.90
C GLY A 26 4.28 14.67 -8.20
N ILE A 27 4.96 13.70 -7.58
CA ILE A 27 6.40 13.48 -7.77
C ILE A 27 6.61 12.71 -9.07
N LYS A 28 7.42 13.29 -9.97
CA LYS A 28 7.88 12.59 -11.17
C LYS A 28 9.00 11.63 -10.80
N PHE A 29 8.91 10.38 -11.26
CA PHE A 29 9.89 9.34 -10.98
C PHE A 29 10.03 8.36 -12.15
N GLU A 30 11.17 7.70 -12.22
CA GLU A 30 11.38 6.55 -13.08
C GLU A 30 10.82 5.30 -12.36
N ASP A 31 9.84 4.61 -12.95
CA ASP A 31 9.34 3.31 -12.46
C ASP A 31 10.05 2.18 -13.20
N LYS A 32 11.25 1.80 -12.73
CA LYS A 32 12.04 0.71 -13.32
C LYS A 32 11.46 -0.63 -12.88
N ARG A 33 10.78 -1.28 -13.82
CA ARG A 33 10.19 -2.60 -13.63
C ARG A 33 11.13 -3.69 -14.11
N ILE A 34 11.30 -4.74 -13.31
CA ILE A 34 12.16 -5.89 -13.57
C ILE A 34 11.28 -7.10 -13.80
N ASP A 35 11.55 -7.86 -14.86
CA ASP A 35 10.91 -9.15 -15.05
C ASP A 35 11.48 -10.16 -14.05
N ILE A 36 10.59 -10.94 -13.43
CA ILE A 36 10.95 -11.89 -12.37
C ILE A 36 12.00 -12.90 -12.86
N GLU A 37 11.92 -13.30 -14.12
CA GLU A 37 12.85 -14.24 -14.75
C GLU A 37 14.28 -13.67 -14.90
N GLU A 38 14.40 -12.34 -15.02
CA GLU A 38 15.69 -11.65 -15.10
C GLU A 38 16.32 -11.40 -13.72
N TRP A 39 15.55 -11.53 -12.65
CA TRP A 39 15.97 -11.23 -11.29
C TRP A 39 17.31 -11.88 -10.89
N PRO A 40 17.56 -13.18 -11.12
CA PRO A 40 18.83 -13.81 -10.75
C PRO A 40 20.05 -13.16 -11.41
N LYS A 41 19.89 -12.62 -12.62
CA LYS A 41 20.97 -11.96 -13.39
C LYS A 41 21.19 -10.52 -12.91
N ILE A 42 20.10 -9.81 -12.60
CA ILE A 42 20.14 -8.38 -12.25
C ILE A 42 20.53 -8.16 -10.79
N LYS A 43 20.16 -9.09 -9.91
CA LYS A 43 20.35 -8.98 -8.46
C LYS A 43 21.79 -8.62 -8.05
N SER A 44 22.79 -9.16 -8.74
CA SER A 44 24.22 -8.91 -8.46
C SER A 44 24.71 -7.52 -8.90
N PHE A 45 23.99 -6.84 -9.80
CA PHE A 45 24.38 -5.53 -10.34
C PHE A 45 23.68 -4.36 -9.66
N LEU A 46 22.67 -4.62 -8.82
CA LEU A 46 21.96 -3.58 -8.09
C LEU A 46 22.60 -3.37 -6.72
N GLU A 47 22.92 -2.11 -6.41
CA GLU A 47 23.33 -1.73 -5.05
C GLU A 47 22.14 -1.79 -4.11
N MET A 48 21.91 -2.96 -3.53
CA MET A 48 20.78 -3.20 -2.62
C MET A 48 21.31 -3.63 -1.25
N PRO A 49 21.08 -2.85 -0.19
CA PRO A 49 21.59 -3.16 1.15
C PRO A 49 21.20 -4.54 1.68
N LEU A 50 20.02 -5.04 1.30
CA LEU A 50 19.51 -6.36 1.73
C LEU A 50 19.36 -7.36 0.56
N GLY A 51 19.84 -7.04 -0.64
CA GLY A 51 19.67 -7.89 -1.82
C GLY A 51 18.18 -8.11 -2.19
N GLN A 52 17.31 -7.14 -1.90
CA GLN A 52 15.87 -7.20 -2.07
C GLN A 52 15.32 -5.91 -2.69
N VAL A 53 14.19 -6.03 -3.37
CA VAL A 53 13.38 -4.91 -3.87
C VAL A 53 12.02 -4.90 -3.16
N PRO A 54 11.29 -3.76 -3.04
CA PRO A 54 11.57 -2.49 -3.71
C PRO A 54 12.71 -1.71 -3.09
N ILE A 55 13.41 -0.95 -3.94
CA ILE A 55 14.30 0.15 -3.53
C ILE A 55 13.85 1.44 -4.22
N LEU A 56 14.08 2.56 -3.53
CA LEU A 56 13.86 3.91 -4.07
C LEU A 56 15.19 4.66 -4.04
N GLU A 57 15.65 5.08 -5.19
CA GLU A 57 16.79 6.00 -5.30
C GLU A 57 16.26 7.44 -5.30
N ILE A 58 16.82 8.29 -4.45
CA ILE A 58 16.55 9.73 -4.42
C ILE A 58 17.91 10.44 -4.51
N ASP A 59 18.16 11.15 -5.60
CA ASP A 59 19.42 11.87 -5.85
C ASP A 59 20.66 10.97 -5.66
N GLY A 60 20.58 9.72 -6.15
CA GLY A 60 21.64 8.71 -6.04
C GLY A 60 21.73 7.99 -4.68
N LYS A 61 20.95 8.40 -3.69
CA LYS A 61 20.89 7.68 -2.40
C LYS A 61 19.81 6.60 -2.41
N VAL A 62 20.20 5.38 -2.01
CA VAL A 62 19.31 4.21 -1.98
C VAL A 62 18.55 4.11 -0.66
N TYR A 63 17.23 3.97 -0.75
CA TYR A 63 16.31 3.68 0.36
C TYR A 63 15.67 2.31 0.14
N TYR A 64 15.51 1.54 1.20
CA TYR A 64 15.01 0.17 1.19
C TYR A 64 13.95 -0.04 2.28
N GLN A 65 13.25 -1.20 2.25
CA GLN A 65 12.06 -1.51 3.05
C GLN A 65 10.83 -0.71 2.63
N SER A 66 9.88 -1.37 1.95
CA SER A 66 8.72 -0.73 1.32
C SER A 66 7.92 0.18 2.27
N LYS A 67 7.64 -0.26 3.51
CA LYS A 67 6.93 0.55 4.50
C LYS A 67 7.74 1.74 4.97
N ALA A 68 9.07 1.60 5.15
CA ALA A 68 9.93 2.71 5.52
C ALA A 68 10.03 3.77 4.41
N ILE A 69 10.13 3.33 3.14
CA ILE A 69 10.08 4.21 1.97
C ILE A 69 8.74 4.96 1.93
N SER A 70 7.63 4.24 2.05
CA SER A 70 6.28 4.84 2.05
C SER A 70 6.12 5.87 3.16
N ARG A 71 6.56 5.56 4.38
CA ARG A 71 6.54 6.49 5.52
C ARG A 71 7.39 7.73 5.27
N LEU A 72 8.56 7.59 4.66
CA LEU A 72 9.42 8.73 4.31
C LEU A 72 8.72 9.67 3.33
N ILE A 73 8.11 9.12 2.26
CA ILE A 73 7.36 9.91 1.27
C ILE A 73 6.17 10.58 1.93
N ALA A 74 5.41 9.83 2.76
CA ALA A 74 4.24 10.34 3.47
C ALA A 74 4.59 11.53 4.38
N LYS A 75 5.68 11.43 5.16
CA LYS A 75 6.16 12.53 6.02
C LYS A 75 6.52 13.78 5.23
N ARG A 76 7.16 13.61 4.08
CA ARG A 76 7.58 14.74 3.22
C ARG A 76 6.42 15.42 2.50
N ASN A 77 5.24 14.77 2.41
CA ASN A 77 4.12 15.23 1.58
C ASN A 77 2.79 15.35 2.36
N ASN A 78 2.85 15.48 3.68
CA ASN A 78 1.69 15.72 4.56
C ASN A 78 0.63 14.60 4.58
N PHE A 79 1.04 13.33 4.38
CA PHE A 79 0.16 12.15 4.47
C PHE A 79 0.41 11.32 5.75
N TYR A 80 1.04 11.90 6.78
CA TYR A 80 1.49 11.16 7.96
C TYR A 80 0.78 11.56 9.27
N GLY A 81 -0.31 12.30 9.19
CA GLY A 81 -0.96 12.92 10.34
C GLY A 81 -0.33 14.28 10.70
N SER A 82 -0.95 15.01 11.62
CA SER A 82 -0.56 16.38 12.01
C SER A 82 0.10 16.48 13.38
N ASN A 83 0.13 15.38 14.13
CA ASN A 83 0.75 15.25 15.45
C ASN A 83 1.20 13.81 15.69
N ASP A 84 1.92 13.57 16.80
CA ASP A 84 2.50 12.26 17.11
C ASP A 84 1.43 11.17 17.35
N GLU A 85 0.28 11.53 17.92
CA GLU A 85 -0.82 10.57 18.16
C GLU A 85 -1.44 10.11 16.82
N GLU A 86 -1.68 11.05 15.91
CA GLU A 86 -2.17 10.72 14.57
C GLU A 86 -1.12 9.93 13.79
N ALA A 87 0.15 10.32 13.84
CA ALA A 87 1.24 9.60 13.24
C ALA A 87 1.31 8.14 13.73
N PHE A 88 1.15 7.93 15.05
CA PHE A 88 1.07 6.60 15.64
C PHE A 88 -0.14 5.82 15.12
N LEU A 89 -1.33 6.43 15.07
CA LEU A 89 -2.54 5.76 14.56
C LEU A 89 -2.41 5.38 13.09
N VAL A 90 -1.79 6.23 12.29
CA VAL A 90 -1.50 5.96 10.87
C VAL A 90 -0.57 4.75 10.74
N ASP A 91 0.54 4.72 11.50
CA ASP A 91 1.48 3.60 11.47
C ASP A 91 0.83 2.30 11.99
N ALA A 92 0.11 2.35 13.11
CA ALA A 92 -0.59 1.20 13.65
C ALA A 92 -1.62 0.63 12.66
N THR A 93 -2.31 1.50 11.92
CA THR A 93 -3.24 1.08 10.88
C THR A 93 -2.53 0.39 9.73
N VAL A 94 -1.41 0.94 9.25
CA VAL A 94 -0.64 0.30 8.17
C VAL A 94 -0.07 -1.06 8.60
N GLU A 95 0.42 -1.19 9.83
CA GLU A 95 0.87 -2.49 10.34
C GLU A 95 -0.31 -3.48 10.40
N THR A 96 -1.51 -3.04 10.82
CA THR A 96 -2.73 -3.86 10.81
C THR A 96 -3.12 -4.30 9.40
N ILE A 97 -3.00 -3.41 8.41
CA ILE A 97 -3.23 -3.75 7.00
C ILE A 97 -2.17 -4.73 6.49
N ASP A 98 -0.92 -4.62 6.93
CA ASP A 98 0.12 -5.60 6.58
C ASP A 98 -0.13 -6.95 7.24
N ASP A 99 -0.62 -6.99 8.48
CA ASP A 99 -1.07 -8.21 9.17
C ASP A 99 -2.24 -8.90 8.44
N LEU A 100 -3.12 -8.12 7.81
CA LEU A 100 -4.17 -8.63 6.91
C LEU A 100 -3.56 -9.22 5.62
N ARG A 101 -2.59 -8.56 5.01
CA ARG A 101 -1.96 -8.94 3.75
C ARG A 101 -1.16 -10.25 3.88
N GLN A 102 -0.40 -10.39 4.96
CA GLN A 102 0.57 -11.47 5.12
C GLN A 102 -0.03 -12.89 4.98
N PRO A 103 -1.12 -13.29 5.69
CA PRO A 103 -1.69 -14.62 5.56
C PRO A 103 -2.19 -14.90 4.14
N ILE A 104 -2.74 -13.88 3.44
CA ILE A 104 -3.23 -14.02 2.06
C ILE A 104 -2.06 -14.30 1.13
N THR A 105 -1.00 -13.49 1.20
CA THR A 105 0.17 -13.66 0.33
C THR A 105 0.94 -14.94 0.61
N GLN A 106 1.10 -15.33 1.88
CA GLN A 106 1.72 -16.60 2.25
C GLN A 106 0.95 -17.78 1.70
N HIS A 107 -0.38 -17.80 1.85
CA HIS A 107 -1.24 -18.85 1.29
C HIS A 107 -1.17 -18.88 -0.24
N TYR A 108 -1.23 -17.72 -0.90
CA TYR A 108 -1.23 -17.65 -2.37
C TYR A 108 0.04 -18.24 -2.99
N TRP A 109 1.22 -17.88 -2.47
CA TRP A 109 2.51 -18.30 -3.01
C TRP A 109 2.99 -19.68 -2.53
N GLU A 110 2.30 -20.30 -1.57
CA GLU A 110 2.70 -21.63 -1.07
C GLU A 110 2.44 -22.71 -2.12
N LYS A 111 3.47 -23.53 -2.35
CA LYS A 111 3.44 -24.63 -3.32
C LYS A 111 3.17 -25.99 -2.69
N ASP A 112 3.54 -26.19 -1.42
CA ASP A 112 3.24 -27.42 -0.68
C ASP A 112 1.76 -27.45 -0.31
N HIS A 113 1.02 -28.42 -0.85
CA HIS A 113 -0.43 -28.53 -0.65
C HIS A 113 -0.83 -28.73 0.81
N ALA A 114 -0.05 -29.53 1.59
CA ALA A 114 -0.36 -29.79 2.98
C ALA A 114 -0.12 -28.54 3.86
N PHE A 115 0.96 -27.82 3.58
CA PHE A 115 1.27 -26.56 4.27
C PHE A 115 0.32 -25.43 3.85
N LYS A 116 -0.04 -25.36 2.56
CA LYS A 116 -1.04 -24.42 2.05
C LYS A 116 -2.40 -24.58 2.75
N ALA A 117 -2.84 -25.82 2.98
CA ALA A 117 -4.07 -26.10 3.75
C ALA A 117 -3.99 -25.56 5.19
N LYS A 118 -2.83 -25.65 5.85
CA LYS A 118 -2.62 -25.05 7.19
C LYS A 118 -2.68 -23.52 7.15
N LEU A 119 -2.06 -22.90 6.14
CA LEU A 119 -2.07 -21.45 5.96
C LEU A 119 -3.50 -20.93 5.69
N LYS A 120 -4.35 -21.74 5.01
CA LYS A 120 -5.75 -21.39 4.77
C LYS A 120 -6.52 -21.11 6.07
N ILE A 121 -6.22 -21.83 7.16
CA ILE A 121 -6.82 -21.59 8.47
C ILE A 121 -6.56 -20.15 8.95
N ASN A 122 -5.33 -19.66 8.75
CA ASN A 122 -4.99 -18.27 9.09
C ASN A 122 -5.76 -17.27 8.21
N VAL A 123 -5.91 -17.56 6.92
CA VAL A 123 -6.73 -16.72 6.02
C VAL A 123 -8.17 -16.67 6.53
N ASP A 124 -8.77 -17.83 6.81
CA ASP A 124 -10.19 -17.92 7.18
C ASP A 124 -10.51 -17.34 8.57
N THR A 125 -9.51 -17.24 9.45
CA THR A 125 -9.72 -16.72 10.81
C THR A 125 -9.27 -15.28 10.99
N LYS A 126 -8.06 -14.93 10.52
CA LYS A 126 -7.49 -13.60 10.75
C LYS A 126 -8.03 -12.55 9.77
N VAL A 127 -8.21 -12.91 8.50
CA VAL A 127 -8.63 -11.94 7.48
C VAL A 127 -9.99 -11.32 7.80
N PRO A 128 -11.07 -12.09 8.10
CA PRO A 128 -12.35 -11.49 8.46
C PRO A 128 -12.29 -10.66 9.75
N LEU A 129 -11.51 -11.10 10.74
CA LEU A 129 -11.35 -10.36 12.00
C LEU A 129 -10.73 -8.97 11.75
N LEU A 130 -9.64 -8.92 10.97
CA LEU A 130 -8.93 -7.67 10.68
C LEU A 130 -9.75 -6.76 9.77
N LEU A 131 -10.43 -7.32 8.76
CA LEU A 131 -11.34 -6.55 7.90
C LEU A 131 -12.46 -5.90 8.70
N ASN A 132 -13.09 -6.63 9.62
CA ASN A 132 -14.13 -6.06 10.49
C ASN A 132 -13.59 -4.90 11.34
N LYS A 133 -12.38 -5.01 11.89
CA LYS A 133 -11.75 -3.93 12.67
C LYS A 133 -11.42 -2.70 11.82
N LEU A 134 -10.91 -2.91 10.62
CA LEU A 134 -10.61 -1.83 9.68
C LEU A 134 -11.90 -1.15 9.19
N GLU A 135 -12.97 -1.92 8.94
CA GLU A 135 -14.31 -1.41 8.58
C GLU A 135 -14.88 -0.51 9.70
N GLU A 136 -14.86 -0.99 10.95
CA GLU A 136 -15.28 -0.22 12.11
C GLU A 136 -14.49 1.08 12.26
N GLN A 137 -13.17 1.03 12.02
CA GLN A 137 -12.30 2.20 12.09
C GLN A 137 -12.65 3.23 11.05
N VAL A 138 -12.82 2.84 9.77
CA VAL A 138 -13.21 3.75 8.69
C VAL A 138 -14.59 4.36 8.94
N LYS A 139 -15.55 3.55 9.39
CA LYS A 139 -16.89 4.02 9.75
C LYS A 139 -16.85 5.07 10.87
N LYS A 140 -16.12 4.79 11.96
CA LYS A 140 -15.93 5.71 13.10
C LYS A 140 -15.31 7.03 12.67
N ASN A 141 -14.35 6.98 11.75
CA ASN A 141 -13.59 8.12 11.25
C ASN A 141 -14.18 8.78 10.00
N LYS A 142 -15.48 8.55 9.72
CA LYS A 142 -16.22 9.21 8.63
C LYS A 142 -15.60 8.98 7.24
N GLY A 143 -15.16 7.76 6.96
CA GLY A 143 -14.70 7.33 5.65
C GLY A 143 -13.21 7.52 5.37
N TYR A 144 -12.37 7.55 6.44
CA TYR A 144 -10.91 7.46 6.41
C TYR A 144 -10.40 6.64 7.59
N PHE A 145 -9.19 6.10 7.53
CA PHE A 145 -8.62 5.36 8.66
C PHE A 145 -8.28 6.26 9.85
N VAL A 146 -7.73 7.43 9.59
CA VAL A 146 -7.41 8.42 10.63
C VAL A 146 -8.09 9.74 10.28
N ASN A 147 -8.75 10.35 11.26
CA ASN A 147 -9.44 11.63 11.08
C ASN A 147 -8.98 12.60 12.14
N GLU A 148 -8.42 13.73 11.71
CA GLU A 148 -8.04 14.83 12.61
C GLU A 148 -9.25 15.37 13.38
N SER A 149 -9.36 14.99 14.64
CA SER A 149 -10.50 15.32 15.49
C SER A 149 -10.53 16.79 15.97
N LYS A 150 -9.49 17.59 15.72
CA LYS A 150 -9.30 18.92 16.31
C LYS A 150 -9.33 20.10 15.35
N LYS A 151 -9.42 19.91 14.03
CA LYS A 151 -9.59 21.05 13.11
C LYS A 151 -11.07 21.36 12.89
N SER A 152 -11.42 22.66 12.95
CA SER A 152 -12.78 23.14 12.67
C SER A 152 -13.26 22.64 11.30
N GLU A 153 -14.54 22.31 11.17
CA GLU A 153 -15.13 21.81 9.92
C GLU A 153 -14.85 22.71 8.70
N THR A 154 -14.67 24.01 8.92
CA THR A 154 -14.37 25.02 7.89
C THR A 154 -12.95 24.91 7.30
N SER A 155 -12.01 24.22 7.95
CA SER A 155 -10.62 24.07 7.50
C SER A 155 -10.30 22.72 6.86
N ARG A 156 -11.29 21.83 6.69
CA ARG A 156 -11.13 20.46 6.20
C ARG A 156 -11.22 20.42 4.67
N THR A 157 -10.08 20.38 4.01
CA THR A 157 -10.02 19.91 2.63
C THR A 157 -9.78 18.40 2.61
N ILE A 158 -10.20 17.70 1.55
CA ILE A 158 -9.95 16.26 1.34
C ILE A 158 -8.46 15.92 1.54
N PHE A 159 -7.57 16.83 1.18
CA PHE A 159 -6.12 16.67 1.31
C PHE A 159 -5.61 16.65 2.75
N ASN A 160 -6.38 17.23 3.71
CA ASN A 160 -5.99 17.25 5.13
C ASN A 160 -6.45 16.00 5.90
N LEU A 161 -7.28 15.16 5.31
CA LEU A 161 -7.80 13.93 5.91
C LEU A 161 -7.12 12.67 5.37
N LEU A 162 -6.55 12.77 4.16
CA LEU A 162 -5.92 11.65 3.48
C LEU A 162 -4.58 11.33 4.12
N THR A 163 -4.43 10.09 4.56
CA THR A 163 -3.17 9.58 5.11
C THR A 163 -2.58 8.47 4.22
N TRP A 164 -1.35 8.10 4.46
CA TRP A 164 -0.74 7.01 3.73
C TRP A 164 -1.33 5.63 4.08
N ALA A 165 -2.05 5.50 5.21
CA ALA A 165 -2.82 4.30 5.51
C ALA A 165 -3.95 4.07 4.50
N ASP A 166 -4.66 5.14 4.12
CA ASP A 166 -5.73 5.10 3.11
C ASP A 166 -5.18 4.72 1.73
N LEU A 167 -4.06 5.36 1.34
CA LEU A 167 -3.36 5.07 0.10
C LEU A 167 -2.79 3.65 0.07
N PHE A 168 -2.24 3.18 1.21
CA PHE A 168 -1.67 1.84 1.34
C PHE A 168 -2.74 0.77 1.15
N TYR A 169 -3.90 0.90 1.83
CA TYR A 169 -5.00 -0.03 1.70
C TYR A 169 -5.50 -0.12 0.25
N ALA A 170 -5.84 1.03 -0.34
CA ALA A 170 -6.37 1.09 -1.70
C ALA A 170 -5.37 0.56 -2.76
N ALA A 171 -4.06 0.68 -2.50
CA ALA A 171 -3.02 0.20 -3.40
C ALA A 171 -2.89 -1.33 -3.41
N ILE A 172 -3.12 -2.01 -2.26
CA ILE A 172 -2.93 -3.46 -2.17
C ILE A 172 -4.24 -4.26 -2.33
N GLU A 173 -5.39 -3.63 -2.15
CA GLU A 173 -6.71 -4.27 -2.13
C GLU A 173 -7.00 -5.08 -3.38
N GLU A 174 -6.69 -4.54 -4.57
CA GLU A 174 -6.89 -5.22 -5.84
C GLU A 174 -6.09 -6.54 -5.93
N SER A 175 -4.80 -6.49 -5.60
CA SER A 175 -3.96 -7.70 -5.61
C SER A 175 -4.42 -8.73 -4.58
N LEU A 176 -4.91 -8.30 -3.42
CA LEU A 176 -5.43 -9.23 -2.42
C LEU A 176 -6.76 -9.86 -2.86
N THR A 177 -7.62 -9.11 -3.55
CA THR A 177 -8.85 -9.59 -4.19
C THR A 177 -8.51 -10.68 -5.22
N ASP A 178 -7.55 -10.41 -6.08
CA ASP A 178 -7.09 -11.37 -7.10
C ASP A 178 -6.51 -12.65 -6.48
N MET A 179 -5.66 -12.50 -5.45
CA MET A 179 -5.07 -13.64 -4.73
C MET A 179 -6.11 -14.50 -3.99
N LEU A 180 -7.18 -13.90 -3.51
CA LEU A 180 -8.27 -14.61 -2.83
C LEU A 180 -9.25 -15.24 -3.82
N GLY A 181 -9.39 -14.70 -5.05
CA GLY A 181 -10.38 -15.10 -6.03
C GLY A 181 -11.81 -14.61 -5.72
N TYR A 182 -11.96 -13.67 -4.80
CA TYR A 182 -13.23 -13.00 -4.47
C TYR A 182 -12.98 -11.57 -3.98
N ASP A 183 -13.97 -10.70 -4.11
CA ASP A 183 -13.88 -9.28 -3.65
C ASP A 183 -13.58 -9.23 -2.15
N LEU A 184 -12.39 -8.71 -1.79
CA LEU A 184 -11.93 -8.54 -0.41
C LEU A 184 -12.94 -7.74 0.42
N ASN A 185 -13.60 -6.79 -0.20
CA ASN A 185 -14.51 -5.84 0.45
C ASN A 185 -16.00 -6.22 0.33
N LYS A 186 -16.35 -7.45 -0.13
CA LYS A 186 -17.75 -7.84 -0.42
C LYS A 186 -18.71 -7.56 0.74
N ASP A 187 -18.25 -7.74 1.99
CA ASP A 187 -19.04 -7.57 3.21
C ASP A 187 -18.61 -6.32 4.03
N HIS A 188 -17.76 -5.45 3.44
CA HIS A 188 -17.14 -4.29 4.10
C HIS A 188 -17.37 -3.00 3.29
N PRO A 189 -18.60 -2.43 3.32
CA PRO A 189 -18.98 -1.32 2.45
C PRO A 189 -18.20 -0.02 2.68
N GLU A 190 -17.73 0.27 3.90
CA GLU A 190 -16.97 1.49 4.15
C GLU A 190 -15.53 1.37 3.63
N LEU A 191 -14.90 0.19 3.75
CA LEU A 191 -13.61 -0.10 3.11
C LEU A 191 -13.72 -0.03 1.59
N LYS A 192 -14.81 -0.56 1.01
CA LYS A 192 -15.06 -0.46 -0.42
C LYS A 192 -15.18 0.99 -0.88
N LYS A 193 -16.00 1.80 -0.19
CA LYS A 193 -16.15 3.23 -0.48
C LYS A 193 -14.83 4.00 -0.33
N LEU A 194 -14.03 3.66 0.69
CA LEU A 194 -12.70 4.26 0.88
C LEU A 194 -11.80 3.93 -0.32
N SER A 195 -11.68 2.66 -0.70
CA SER A 195 -10.87 2.23 -1.84
C SER A 195 -11.30 2.92 -3.14
N GLU A 196 -12.60 2.94 -3.45
CA GLU A 196 -13.16 3.64 -4.62
C GLU A 196 -12.86 5.15 -4.59
N LYS A 197 -13.03 5.80 -3.43
CA LYS A 197 -12.68 7.21 -3.24
C LYS A 197 -11.22 7.48 -3.57
N ILE A 198 -10.29 6.69 -3.03
CA ILE A 198 -8.86 6.84 -3.27
C ILE A 198 -8.51 6.61 -4.74
N LYS A 199 -9.04 5.54 -5.35
CA LYS A 199 -8.83 5.23 -6.77
C LYS A 199 -9.42 6.30 -7.70
N SER A 200 -10.40 7.08 -7.24
CA SER A 200 -11.00 8.20 -8.00
C SER A 200 -10.21 9.51 -7.94
N LEU A 201 -9.21 9.64 -7.05
CA LEU A 201 -8.37 10.83 -6.98
C LEU A 201 -7.65 11.06 -8.32
N PRO A 202 -7.61 12.31 -8.84
CA PRO A 202 -7.16 12.58 -10.21
C PRO A 202 -5.81 11.95 -10.56
N ASN A 203 -4.82 12.07 -9.68
CA ASN A 203 -3.48 11.54 -9.89
C ASN A 203 -3.46 10.00 -9.87
N ILE A 204 -4.19 9.39 -8.93
CA ILE A 204 -4.30 7.93 -8.81
C ILE A 204 -5.08 7.36 -9.99
N LYS A 205 -6.21 7.96 -10.35
CA LYS A 205 -7.02 7.55 -11.51
C LYS A 205 -6.21 7.59 -12.81
N THR A 206 -5.43 8.65 -13.01
CA THR A 206 -4.53 8.79 -14.17
C THR A 206 -3.47 7.69 -14.18
N TYR A 207 -2.85 7.41 -13.04
CA TYR A 207 -1.89 6.33 -12.90
C TYR A 207 -2.52 4.96 -13.22
N LEU A 208 -3.66 4.63 -12.60
CA LEU A 208 -4.35 3.34 -12.80
C LEU A 208 -4.75 3.11 -14.26
N LYS A 209 -5.15 4.18 -14.97
CA LYS A 209 -5.48 4.10 -16.39
C LYS A 209 -4.26 3.78 -17.26
N ASN A 210 -3.08 4.29 -16.88
CA ASN A 210 -1.86 4.25 -17.70
C ASN A 210 -0.82 3.23 -17.22
N ARG A 211 -1.01 2.61 -16.04
CA ARG A 211 -0.05 1.64 -15.52
C ARG A 211 0.07 0.44 -16.48
N PRO A 212 1.27 -0.13 -16.63
CA PRO A 212 1.44 -1.36 -17.40
C PRO A 212 0.55 -2.47 -16.87
N LYS A 213 -0.01 -3.28 -17.78
CA LYS A 213 -0.66 -4.53 -17.39
C LYS A 213 0.38 -5.46 -16.83
N SER A 214 0.17 -5.96 -15.63
CA SER A 214 1.06 -6.89 -14.94
C SER A 214 0.28 -8.15 -14.54
N MET A 215 0.97 -9.25 -14.39
CA MET A 215 0.43 -10.39 -13.65
C MET A 215 0.28 -10.00 -12.17
N VAL A 216 -0.63 -10.64 -11.48
CA VAL A 216 -0.86 -10.47 -10.04
C VAL A 216 0.39 -10.83 -9.26
#